data_158381a8dad554995c1bc6fa9080a255
#
_entry.id   158381a8dad554995c1bc6fa9080a255
#
_cell.length_a   1.000
_cell.length_b   1.000
_cell.length_c   1.000
_cell.angle_alpha   90.00
_cell.angle_beta   90.00
_cell.angle_gamma   90.00
#
_symmetry.space_group_name_H-M   'P 1'
#
loop_
_entity.id
_entity.type
_entity.pdbx_description
1 polymer ?
#
loop_
_entity_poly.entity_id
_entity_poly.type
_entity_poly.pdbx_seq_one_letter_code
_entity_poly.pdbx_strand_id
1 'polypeptide(L)'
;MAPKLRVLVSSSSAYPPTAPITVNSSTPTPISTPGFEGNVWVFVKDYAGDHKEGDGKEYFEEGGRGGMTYGIVVKGKFLEDLTADEVVFGNTFERSIKDSLPWGTSVATKFIFIDPTLELDIYADKPWALSPALATMNYLSLEDGSKVEKDLVVKENSLEFIKSKSNDNGTAVPTPKEGNEKIEINARRKWLANKENREKIKLGKDVAVGMEFANGLLDFNTLSATLPPPFNVQFPLIKYWDGQPVTYVCQRKAPKGQSPVGQDVFWSVAFEIVDDDLKKELEKRGGKGAAGEEGAKNEEQEGERKETAKGKGNGNDKDEKVSDDVD
;
A
#
# COMPACT_ATOMS: atom_id res chain seq x y z
N MET A 1 -2.81 -25.64 -7.00
CA MET A 1 -1.38 -25.41 -6.68
C MET A 1 -1.21 -23.93 -6.39
N ALA A 2 -0.45 -23.56 -5.37
CA ALA A 2 -0.13 -22.13 -5.16
C ALA A 2 0.71 -21.63 -6.35
N PRO A 3 0.50 -20.40 -6.83
CA PRO A 3 1.30 -19.87 -7.92
C PRO A 3 2.76 -19.71 -7.48
N LYS A 4 3.69 -20.03 -8.36
CA LYS A 4 5.11 -19.76 -8.10
C LYS A 4 5.36 -18.26 -8.13
N LEU A 5 5.92 -17.75 -7.05
CA LEU A 5 6.30 -16.36 -6.90
C LEU A 5 7.82 -16.19 -6.96
N ARG A 6 8.24 -15.07 -7.49
CA ARG A 6 9.58 -14.53 -7.36
C ARG A 6 9.50 -13.15 -6.71
N VAL A 7 10.39 -12.89 -5.78
CA VAL A 7 10.52 -11.57 -5.18
C VAL A 7 11.80 -10.92 -5.70
N LEU A 8 11.66 -9.70 -6.20
CA LEU A 8 12.74 -8.89 -6.72
C LEU A 8 12.92 -7.64 -5.86
N VAL A 9 14.16 -7.21 -5.69
CA VAL A 9 14.50 -6.01 -4.92
C VAL A 9 15.41 -5.10 -5.72
N SER A 10 15.45 -3.84 -5.33
CA SER A 10 16.48 -2.90 -5.77
C SER A 10 17.86 -3.42 -5.39
N SER A 11 18.82 -3.29 -6.27
CA SER A 11 20.25 -3.52 -5.94
C SER A 11 21.07 -2.25 -6.16
N SER A 12 21.50 -2.00 -7.38
CA SER A 12 22.17 -0.75 -7.79
C SER A 12 21.22 0.21 -8.52
N SER A 13 20.13 -0.29 -9.10
CA SER A 13 19.04 0.49 -9.66
C SER A 13 17.84 0.45 -8.72
N ALA A 14 17.28 1.61 -8.41
CA ALA A 14 16.16 1.70 -7.50
C ALA A 14 14.85 1.21 -8.13
N TYR A 15 14.69 1.35 -9.45
CA TYR A 15 13.47 1.00 -10.18
C TYR A 15 13.74 0.72 -11.67
N PRO A 16 13.11 -0.29 -12.28
CA PRO A 16 12.37 -1.36 -11.59
C PRO A 16 13.30 -2.28 -10.78
N PRO A 17 12.79 -2.99 -9.76
CA PRO A 17 13.61 -3.95 -9.02
C PRO A 17 13.92 -5.16 -9.91
N THR A 18 15.18 -5.61 -9.90
CA THR A 18 15.64 -6.67 -10.82
C THR A 18 16.41 -7.80 -10.14
N ALA A 19 16.92 -7.56 -8.93
CA ALA A 19 17.71 -8.55 -8.22
C ALA A 19 16.79 -9.51 -7.45
N PRO A 20 16.86 -10.84 -7.67
CA PRO A 20 16.11 -11.81 -6.87
C PRO A 20 16.62 -11.80 -5.43
N ILE A 21 15.68 -11.90 -4.47
CA ILE A 21 15.98 -12.02 -3.05
C ILE A 21 15.62 -13.42 -2.55
N THR A 22 16.39 -13.90 -1.57
CA THR A 22 16.01 -15.10 -0.82
C THR A 22 14.95 -14.74 0.22
N VAL A 23 13.74 -15.27 0.03
CA VAL A 23 12.58 -15.01 0.91
C VAL A 23 12.71 -15.80 2.20
N ASN A 24 12.23 -15.24 3.31
CA ASN A 24 12.28 -15.85 4.65
C ASN A 24 13.71 -16.14 5.12
N SER A 25 14.68 -15.34 4.69
CA SER A 25 16.07 -15.45 5.08
C SER A 25 16.38 -14.57 6.29
N SER A 26 17.22 -15.06 7.19
CA SER A 26 17.82 -14.24 8.25
C SER A 26 18.93 -13.33 7.72
N THR A 27 19.51 -13.68 6.56
CA THR A 27 20.57 -12.89 5.92
C THR A 27 19.98 -11.77 5.06
N PRO A 28 20.39 -10.50 5.26
CA PRO A 28 19.89 -9.39 4.46
C PRO A 28 20.42 -9.42 3.03
N THR A 29 19.64 -8.85 2.12
CA THR A 29 20.11 -8.48 0.80
C THR A 29 20.51 -7.00 0.80
N PRO A 30 21.74 -6.65 0.38
CA PRO A 30 22.17 -5.26 0.35
C PRO A 30 21.47 -4.47 -0.75
N ILE A 31 21.16 -3.22 -0.45
CA ILE A 31 20.68 -2.20 -1.39
C ILE A 31 21.70 -1.07 -1.45
N SER A 32 22.08 -0.66 -2.67
CA SER A 32 22.94 0.50 -2.90
C SER A 32 22.47 1.23 -4.14
N THR A 33 21.48 2.11 -3.97
CA THR A 33 20.92 2.96 -5.03
C THR A 33 21.47 4.38 -4.94
N PRO A 34 21.25 5.25 -5.92
CA PRO A 34 21.72 6.65 -5.84
C PRO A 34 21.19 7.41 -4.61
N GLY A 35 19.99 7.10 -4.14
CA GLY A 35 19.34 7.80 -3.03
C GLY A 35 19.30 7.06 -1.70
N PHE A 36 19.70 5.76 -1.66
CA PHE A 36 19.58 4.94 -0.45
C PHE A 36 20.65 3.86 -0.38
N GLU A 37 21.19 3.65 0.82
CA GLU A 37 22.13 2.56 1.13
C GLU A 37 21.62 1.79 2.35
N GLY A 38 21.56 0.46 2.25
CA GLY A 38 21.07 -0.36 3.37
C GLY A 38 20.90 -1.83 3.03
N ASN A 39 19.99 -2.46 3.76
CA ASN A 39 19.68 -3.88 3.70
C ASN A 39 18.17 -4.09 3.63
N VAL A 40 17.73 -5.12 2.92
CA VAL A 40 16.32 -5.53 2.84
C VAL A 40 16.17 -7.00 3.17
N TRP A 41 15.05 -7.32 3.84
CA TRP A 41 14.54 -8.67 4.06
C TRP A 41 13.08 -8.71 3.58
N VAL A 42 12.68 -9.81 3.01
CA VAL A 42 11.28 -10.04 2.63
C VAL A 42 10.81 -11.36 3.20
N PHE A 43 9.67 -11.31 3.86
CA PHE A 43 9.00 -12.47 4.43
C PHE A 43 7.67 -12.69 3.72
N VAL A 44 7.36 -13.93 3.37
CA VAL A 44 6.07 -14.34 2.83
C VAL A 44 5.67 -15.63 3.54
N LYS A 45 4.53 -15.60 4.18
CA LYS A 45 3.98 -16.76 4.88
C LYS A 45 3.67 -17.85 3.86
N ASP A 46 4.05 -19.11 4.19
CA ASP A 46 3.83 -20.28 3.33
C ASP A 46 4.37 -20.12 1.89
N TYR A 47 5.47 -19.38 1.73
CA TYR A 47 6.06 -19.09 0.44
C TYR A 47 6.43 -20.34 -0.36
N ALA A 48 5.94 -20.43 -1.61
CA ALA A 48 6.14 -21.57 -2.51
C ALA A 48 7.13 -21.31 -3.67
N GLY A 49 7.84 -20.16 -3.66
CA GLY A 49 8.81 -19.82 -4.71
C GLY A 49 10.15 -20.53 -4.56
N ASP A 50 11.01 -20.37 -5.59
CA ASP A 50 12.27 -21.12 -5.69
C ASP A 50 13.37 -20.60 -4.75
N HIS A 51 13.39 -19.30 -4.44
CA HIS A 51 14.41 -18.66 -3.60
C HIS A 51 13.88 -18.45 -2.19
N LYS A 52 13.93 -19.50 -1.33
CA LYS A 52 13.60 -19.38 0.09
C LYS A 52 14.63 -20.08 0.98
N GLU A 53 14.82 -19.56 2.18
CA GLU A 53 15.68 -20.20 3.19
C GLU A 53 14.86 -20.94 4.24
N GLY A 54 13.81 -20.35 4.78
CA GLY A 54 12.98 -20.90 5.83
C GLY A 54 11.47 -20.85 5.51
N ASP A 55 10.65 -21.15 6.50
CA ASP A 55 9.19 -20.99 6.41
C ASP A 55 8.70 -19.61 6.90
N GLY A 56 9.59 -18.80 7.44
CA GLY A 56 9.27 -17.48 7.99
C GLY A 56 8.48 -17.50 9.30
N LYS A 57 8.31 -18.68 9.90
CA LYS A 57 7.44 -18.86 11.06
C LYS A 57 7.83 -17.97 12.23
N GLU A 58 9.12 -17.91 12.55
CA GLU A 58 9.63 -17.06 13.64
C GLU A 58 9.24 -15.58 13.42
N TYR A 59 9.37 -15.08 12.20
CA TYR A 59 8.98 -13.70 11.89
C TYR A 59 7.50 -13.46 12.12
N PHE A 60 6.61 -14.36 11.68
CA PHE A 60 5.16 -14.16 11.78
C PHE A 60 4.60 -14.46 13.17
N GLU A 61 5.25 -15.26 13.99
CA GLU A 61 4.80 -15.56 15.37
C GLU A 61 5.18 -14.47 16.37
N GLU A 62 6.14 -13.61 16.05
CA GLU A 62 6.63 -12.57 16.94
C GLU A 62 5.98 -11.20 16.68
N GLY A 63 6.05 -10.30 17.67
CA GLY A 63 5.79 -8.86 17.53
C GLY A 63 4.41 -8.49 16.99
N GLY A 64 3.38 -9.31 17.21
CA GLY A 64 2.02 -9.00 16.76
C GLY A 64 1.78 -9.21 15.24
N ARG A 65 2.65 -9.95 14.54
CA ARG A 65 2.55 -10.24 13.09
C ARG A 65 1.68 -11.44 12.75
N GLY A 66 1.06 -12.10 13.74
CA GLY A 66 0.29 -13.35 13.56
C GLY A 66 -0.82 -13.31 12.50
N GLY A 67 -1.33 -12.12 12.17
CA GLY A 67 -2.32 -11.94 11.10
C GLY A 67 -1.75 -11.49 9.76
N MET A 68 -0.41 -11.37 9.64
CA MET A 68 0.26 -10.90 8.43
C MET A 68 0.54 -12.06 7.48
N THR A 69 0.51 -11.78 6.19
CA THR A 69 0.78 -12.74 5.10
C THR A 69 2.12 -12.48 4.44
N TYR A 70 2.62 -11.25 4.52
CA TYR A 70 3.96 -10.88 4.09
C TYR A 70 4.48 -9.67 4.88
N GLY A 71 5.79 -9.49 4.82
CA GLY A 71 6.49 -8.35 5.41
C GLY A 71 7.71 -7.94 4.60
N ILE A 72 7.99 -6.65 4.60
CA ILE A 72 9.18 -6.02 4.02
C ILE A 72 9.88 -5.27 5.15
N VAL A 73 11.13 -5.63 5.42
CA VAL A 73 11.97 -4.96 6.42
C VAL A 73 13.14 -4.31 5.69
N VAL A 74 13.35 -3.02 5.93
CA VAL A 74 14.46 -2.27 5.34
C VAL A 74 15.18 -1.49 6.43
N LYS A 75 16.50 -1.61 6.47
CA LYS A 75 17.35 -0.82 7.36
C LYS A 75 18.45 -0.15 6.55
N GLY A 76 18.63 1.13 6.74
CA GLY A 76 19.64 1.87 5.98
C GLY A 76 19.58 3.36 6.24
N LYS A 77 20.03 4.14 5.26
CA LYS A 77 20.03 5.60 5.32
C LYS A 77 19.77 6.20 3.95
N PHE A 78 19.12 7.33 3.93
CA PHE A 78 19.01 8.17 2.75
C PHE A 78 20.34 8.87 2.49
N LEU A 79 20.74 8.98 1.22
CA LEU A 79 22.02 9.57 0.82
C LEU A 79 21.93 11.07 0.51
N GLU A 80 20.74 11.63 0.62
CA GLU A 80 20.45 13.04 0.44
C GLU A 80 19.63 13.58 1.61
N ASP A 81 19.68 14.88 1.82
CA ASP A 81 18.92 15.54 2.89
C ASP A 81 17.45 15.67 2.48
N LEU A 82 16.58 15.12 3.30
CA LEU A 82 15.15 15.02 3.09
C LEU A 82 14.39 15.38 4.37
N THR A 83 13.13 15.73 4.20
CA THR A 83 12.15 15.70 5.30
C THR A 83 11.31 14.43 5.21
N ALA A 84 10.72 14.00 6.31
CA ALA A 84 9.83 12.85 6.31
C ALA A 84 8.56 13.09 5.46
N ASP A 85 8.20 14.35 5.15
CA ASP A 85 7.09 14.68 4.24
C ASP A 85 7.43 14.39 2.78
N GLU A 86 8.70 14.41 2.43
CA GLU A 86 9.18 14.14 1.07
C GLU A 86 9.31 12.64 0.76
N VAL A 87 9.18 11.76 1.76
CA VAL A 87 9.34 10.32 1.57
C VAL A 87 7.99 9.63 1.65
N VAL A 88 7.60 8.98 0.55
CA VAL A 88 6.35 8.23 0.44
C VAL A 88 6.61 6.75 0.16
N PHE A 89 5.66 5.91 0.57
CA PHE A 89 5.71 4.47 0.38
C PHE A 89 4.34 3.93 -0.06
N GLY A 90 4.36 2.94 -0.92
CA GLY A 90 3.15 2.23 -1.36
C GLY A 90 3.35 1.50 -2.67
N ASN A 91 2.27 1.31 -3.42
CA ASN A 91 2.26 0.53 -4.64
C ASN A 91 2.28 1.40 -5.89
N THR A 92 3.01 0.92 -6.90
CA THR A 92 2.98 1.46 -8.26
C THR A 92 2.81 0.33 -9.26
N PHE A 93 2.15 0.61 -10.39
CA PHE A 93 1.88 -0.32 -11.46
C PHE A 93 2.37 0.24 -12.78
N GLU A 94 2.94 -0.60 -13.62
CA GLU A 94 3.47 -0.21 -14.93
C GLU A 94 2.39 -0.13 -16.02
N ARG A 95 1.28 -0.81 -15.81
CA ARG A 95 0.14 -0.87 -16.74
C ARG A 95 -1.15 -0.56 -16.01
N SER A 96 -2.12 -0.03 -16.77
CA SER A 96 -3.46 0.24 -16.27
C SER A 96 -4.10 -1.02 -15.66
N ILE A 97 -4.77 -0.85 -14.51
CA ILE A 97 -5.54 -1.91 -13.84
C ILE A 97 -7.04 -1.65 -13.92
N LYS A 98 -7.48 -0.55 -14.54
CA LYS A 98 -8.89 -0.14 -14.57
C LYS A 98 -9.83 -1.17 -15.19
N ASP A 99 -9.37 -1.85 -16.24
CA ASP A 99 -10.17 -2.87 -16.96
C ASP A 99 -10.18 -4.22 -16.23
N SER A 100 -9.29 -4.38 -15.26
CA SER A 100 -9.17 -5.58 -14.41
C SER A 100 -9.92 -5.44 -13.07
N LEU A 101 -10.40 -4.25 -12.74
CA LEU A 101 -11.06 -4.01 -11.46
C LEU A 101 -12.56 -4.33 -11.55
N PRO A 102 -13.14 -5.03 -10.54
CA PRO A 102 -14.57 -5.24 -10.46
C PRO A 102 -15.32 -3.91 -10.40
N TRP A 103 -16.53 -3.87 -10.95
CA TRP A 103 -17.40 -2.71 -10.84
C TRP A 103 -17.61 -2.33 -9.37
N GLY A 104 -17.49 -1.03 -9.06
CA GLY A 104 -17.59 -0.52 -7.69
C GLY A 104 -16.27 -0.51 -6.89
N THR A 105 -15.16 -0.99 -7.44
CA THR A 105 -13.86 -0.99 -6.74
C THR A 105 -13.42 0.41 -6.33
N SER A 106 -13.75 1.45 -7.11
CA SER A 106 -13.47 2.86 -6.75
C SER A 106 -14.16 3.31 -5.45
N VAL A 107 -15.34 2.76 -5.18
CA VAL A 107 -16.07 3.02 -3.93
C VAL A 107 -15.45 2.18 -2.81
N ALA A 108 -15.17 0.90 -3.06
CA ALA A 108 -14.56 0.01 -2.10
C ALA A 108 -13.16 0.48 -1.66
N THR A 109 -12.32 0.98 -2.57
CA THR A 109 -10.99 1.49 -2.22
C THR A 109 -11.04 2.65 -1.24
N LYS A 110 -12.03 3.55 -1.35
CA LYS A 110 -12.21 4.65 -0.39
C LYS A 110 -12.55 4.17 1.03
N PHE A 111 -13.17 2.98 1.16
CA PHE A 111 -13.52 2.39 2.46
C PHE A 111 -12.46 1.42 2.98
N ILE A 112 -11.64 0.83 2.10
CA ILE A 112 -10.60 -0.14 2.46
C ILE A 112 -9.35 0.57 3.03
N PHE A 113 -9.01 1.74 2.50
CA PHE A 113 -7.86 2.49 2.97
C PHE A 113 -8.25 3.39 4.15
N ILE A 114 -8.04 2.87 5.36
CA ILE A 114 -8.23 3.60 6.63
C ILE A 114 -7.11 4.66 6.84
N ASP A 115 -6.26 4.85 5.86
CA ASP A 115 -5.18 5.84 5.92
C ASP A 115 -5.65 7.18 5.33
N PRO A 116 -5.90 8.20 6.18
CA PRO A 116 -6.35 9.51 5.70
C PRO A 116 -5.27 10.27 4.91
N THR A 117 -4.04 9.77 4.91
CA THR A 117 -2.89 10.39 4.21
C THR A 117 -2.60 9.74 2.86
N LEU A 118 -3.37 8.71 2.47
CA LEU A 118 -3.22 8.02 1.21
C LEU A 118 -3.59 8.92 0.03
N GLU A 119 -2.64 9.12 -0.85
CA GLU A 119 -2.84 9.69 -2.18
C GLU A 119 -2.83 8.55 -3.20
N LEU A 120 -3.77 8.54 -4.14
CA LEU A 120 -3.87 7.47 -5.14
C LEU A 120 -4.48 7.96 -6.45
N ASP A 121 -4.08 7.32 -7.55
CA ASP A 121 -4.75 7.38 -8.84
C ASP A 121 -4.79 5.96 -9.46
N ILE A 122 -5.90 5.28 -9.26
CA ILE A 122 -6.12 3.91 -9.75
C ILE A 122 -6.56 3.87 -11.22
N TYR A 123 -6.93 5.03 -11.79
CA TYR A 123 -7.39 5.15 -13.17
C TYR A 123 -6.31 5.71 -14.12
N ALA A 124 -5.15 6.07 -13.59
CA ALA A 124 -4.02 6.46 -14.40
C ALA A 124 -3.58 5.33 -15.35
N ASP A 125 -2.91 5.67 -16.43
CA ASP A 125 -2.28 4.67 -17.32
C ASP A 125 -1.23 3.84 -16.56
N LYS A 126 -0.57 4.45 -15.59
CA LYS A 126 0.28 3.81 -14.57
C LYS A 126 -0.28 4.11 -13.19
N PRO A 127 -1.13 3.24 -12.64
CA PRO A 127 -1.77 3.44 -11.35
C PRO A 127 -0.80 3.46 -10.17
N TRP A 128 -1.17 4.17 -9.12
CA TRP A 128 -0.37 4.26 -7.91
C TRP A 128 -1.22 4.54 -6.67
N ALA A 129 -0.69 4.15 -5.52
CA ALA A 129 -1.28 4.42 -4.21
C ALA A 129 -0.13 4.60 -3.20
N LEU A 130 0.10 5.81 -2.73
CA LEU A 130 1.25 6.20 -1.92
C LEU A 130 0.81 6.96 -0.67
N SER A 131 1.46 6.69 0.45
CA SER A 131 1.27 7.40 1.72
C SER A 131 2.62 7.86 2.26
N PRO A 132 2.66 8.82 3.19
CA PRO A 132 3.89 9.18 3.89
C PRO A 132 4.55 7.95 4.52
N ALA A 133 5.79 7.65 4.11
CA ALA A 133 6.44 6.38 4.45
C ALA A 133 6.50 6.14 5.96
N LEU A 134 6.95 7.12 6.75
CA LEU A 134 7.12 6.96 8.18
C LEU A 134 5.80 6.75 8.94
N ALA A 135 4.68 7.25 8.40
CA ALA A 135 3.36 7.04 8.98
C ALA A 135 2.81 5.64 8.69
N THR A 136 3.18 5.07 7.54
CA THR A 136 2.63 3.80 7.02
C THR A 136 3.26 2.58 7.68
N MET A 137 4.54 2.65 8.06
CA MET A 137 5.28 1.51 8.60
C MET A 137 4.61 0.91 9.86
N ASN A 138 4.65 -0.41 9.97
CA ASN A 138 4.20 -1.12 11.18
C ASN A 138 5.15 -0.84 12.34
N TYR A 139 6.46 -0.91 12.09
CA TYR A 139 7.50 -0.50 13.02
C TYR A 139 8.46 0.48 12.35
N LEU A 140 8.92 1.44 13.11
CA LEU A 140 9.85 2.48 12.66
C LEU A 140 10.92 2.73 13.73
N SER A 141 12.18 2.55 13.36
CA SER A 141 13.31 3.02 14.16
C SER A 141 14.03 4.17 13.47
N LEU A 142 14.43 5.16 14.28
CA LEU A 142 15.29 6.26 13.86
C LEU A 142 16.46 6.31 14.82
N GLU A 143 17.69 6.36 14.30
CA GLU A 143 18.91 6.30 15.09
C GLU A 143 20.00 7.20 14.48
N ASP A 144 21.07 7.45 15.22
CA ASP A 144 22.25 8.12 14.64
C ASP A 144 22.88 7.26 13.54
N GLY A 145 23.12 7.86 12.38
CA GLY A 145 23.56 7.19 11.15
C GLY A 145 24.93 6.47 11.24
N SER A 146 25.67 6.65 12.34
CA SER A 146 26.86 5.85 12.64
C SER A 146 26.57 4.39 13.02
N LYS A 147 25.29 4.06 13.31
CA LYS A 147 24.84 2.76 13.81
C LYS A 147 23.79 2.16 12.91
N VAL A 148 24.15 1.72 11.70
CA VAL A 148 23.24 0.87 10.90
C VAL A 148 23.34 -0.54 11.46
N GLU A 149 22.39 -0.92 12.32
CA GLU A 149 22.32 -2.26 12.86
C GLU A 149 21.92 -3.26 11.75
N LYS A 150 22.58 -4.42 11.75
CA LYS A 150 22.28 -5.53 10.83
C LYS A 150 21.22 -6.49 11.39
N ASP A 151 20.73 -6.22 12.58
CA ASP A 151 19.67 -7.04 13.18
C ASP A 151 18.37 -6.95 12.39
N LEU A 152 17.70 -8.06 12.24
CA LEU A 152 16.42 -8.14 11.54
C LEU A 152 15.31 -7.32 12.21
N VAL A 153 15.30 -7.28 13.54
CA VAL A 153 14.20 -6.67 14.29
C VAL A 153 14.24 -5.15 14.20
N VAL A 154 13.12 -4.54 13.78
CA VAL A 154 12.90 -3.09 13.87
C VAL A 154 12.20 -2.80 15.20
N LYS A 155 12.91 -2.13 16.11
CA LYS A 155 12.35 -1.69 17.40
C LYS A 155 11.73 -0.30 17.24
N GLU A 156 10.49 -0.16 17.63
CA GLU A 156 9.81 1.15 17.61
C GLU A 156 10.48 2.10 18.62
N ASN A 157 11.11 3.16 18.11
CA ASN A 157 11.75 4.19 18.93
C ASN A 157 11.62 5.61 18.34
N SER A 158 10.85 5.73 17.27
CA SER A 158 10.81 6.95 16.46
C SER A 158 10.36 8.19 17.23
N LEU A 159 9.39 8.05 18.12
CA LEU A 159 8.90 9.18 18.95
C LEU A 159 9.96 9.64 19.96
N GLU A 160 10.71 8.72 20.55
CA GLU A 160 11.83 9.04 21.45
C GLU A 160 12.95 9.75 20.71
N PHE A 161 13.33 9.26 19.54
CA PHE A 161 14.33 9.89 18.69
C PHE A 161 13.92 11.31 18.30
N ILE A 162 12.68 11.50 17.81
CA ILE A 162 12.15 12.82 17.43
C ILE A 162 12.19 13.77 18.60
N LYS A 163 11.75 13.31 19.78
CA LYS A 163 11.79 14.10 21.01
C LYS A 163 13.20 14.51 21.41
N SER A 164 14.17 13.61 21.29
CA SER A 164 15.58 13.89 21.64
C SER A 164 16.24 14.90 20.69
N LYS A 165 15.82 14.98 19.45
CA LYS A 165 16.34 15.92 18.44
C LYS A 165 15.55 17.23 18.36
N SER A 166 14.38 17.29 18.98
CA SER A 166 13.56 18.50 19.01
C SER A 166 14.01 19.42 20.13
N ASN A 167 14.69 20.49 19.77
CA ASN A 167 15.05 21.57 20.69
C ASN A 167 13.86 22.51 20.99
N ASP A 168 12.69 22.22 20.45
CA ASP A 168 11.55 23.12 20.43
C ASP A 168 10.53 22.75 21.51
N ASN A 169 10.38 23.61 22.52
CA ASN A 169 9.42 23.47 23.61
C ASN A 169 7.95 23.51 23.15
N GLY A 170 7.68 23.61 21.86
CA GLY A 170 6.34 23.86 21.30
C GLY A 170 5.65 22.68 20.60
N THR A 171 6.37 21.64 20.22
CA THR A 171 5.74 20.49 19.53
C THR A 171 5.49 19.37 20.52
N ALA A 172 4.23 19.17 20.88
CA ALA A 172 3.82 18.06 21.73
C ALA A 172 4.00 16.72 20.98
N VAL A 173 5.20 16.16 21.03
CA VAL A 173 5.45 14.78 20.60
C VAL A 173 4.75 13.88 21.60
N PRO A 174 3.89 12.92 21.14
CA PRO A 174 3.24 11.99 22.03
C PRO A 174 4.26 11.30 22.95
N THR A 175 3.95 11.20 24.23
CA THR A 175 4.80 10.45 25.16
C THR A 175 4.36 8.98 25.12
N PRO A 176 5.27 8.05 24.80
CA PRO A 176 4.97 6.63 24.87
C PRO A 176 4.46 6.25 26.25
N LYS A 177 3.51 5.33 26.32
CA LYS A 177 3.12 4.68 27.58
C LYS A 177 4.01 3.46 27.77
N GLU A 178 4.71 3.39 28.88
CA GLU A 178 5.53 2.24 29.22
C GLU A 178 4.79 0.91 29.03
N GLY A 179 5.40 -0.03 28.33
CA GLY A 179 4.92 -1.40 28.19
C GLY A 179 3.82 -1.65 27.16
N ASN A 180 3.51 -0.68 26.26
CA ASN A 180 2.49 -0.92 25.23
C ASN A 180 2.90 -0.38 23.84
N GLU A 181 3.67 -1.18 23.09
CA GLU A 181 4.12 -0.88 21.70
C GLU A 181 2.99 -0.49 20.75
N LYS A 182 1.82 -1.11 20.88
CA LYS A 182 0.67 -0.84 20.01
C LYS A 182 0.13 0.58 20.16
N ILE A 183 0.16 1.10 21.39
CA ILE A 183 -0.22 2.50 21.67
C ILE A 183 0.82 3.44 21.07
N GLU A 184 2.09 3.10 21.16
CA GLU A 184 3.19 3.88 20.57
C GLU A 184 3.06 3.99 19.05
N ILE A 185 2.87 2.87 18.36
CA ILE A 185 2.64 2.83 16.91
C ILE A 185 1.45 3.71 16.50
N ASN A 186 0.33 3.60 17.20
CA ASN A 186 -0.86 4.41 16.91
C ASN A 186 -0.63 5.90 17.18
N ALA A 187 0.08 6.23 18.24
CA ALA A 187 0.45 7.61 18.57
C ALA A 187 1.37 8.21 17.50
N ARG A 188 2.38 7.45 17.05
CA ARG A 188 3.26 7.82 15.96
C ARG A 188 2.49 8.08 14.67
N ARG A 189 1.65 7.12 14.24
CA ARG A 189 0.84 7.25 13.02
C ARG A 189 -0.03 8.49 13.06
N LYS A 190 -0.73 8.73 14.16
CA LYS A 190 -1.57 9.91 14.34
C LYS A 190 -0.77 11.20 14.29
N TRP A 191 0.39 11.24 14.92
CA TRP A 191 1.26 12.43 14.94
C TRP A 191 1.86 12.70 13.55
N LEU A 192 2.31 11.65 12.85
CA LEU A 192 2.86 11.71 11.49
C LEU A 192 1.79 11.89 10.40
N ALA A 193 0.51 11.74 10.70
CA ALA A 193 -0.56 12.12 9.75
C ALA A 193 -0.54 13.63 9.46
N ASN A 194 -0.08 14.46 10.41
CA ASN A 194 0.08 15.89 10.19
C ASN A 194 1.35 16.21 9.39
N LYS A 195 1.18 16.91 8.27
CA LYS A 195 2.27 17.35 7.38
C LYS A 195 3.31 18.19 8.11
N GLU A 196 2.89 19.16 8.93
CA GLU A 196 3.79 20.04 9.68
C GLU A 196 4.74 19.27 10.61
N ASN A 197 4.28 18.13 11.14
CA ASN A 197 5.12 17.27 11.97
C ASN A 197 6.14 16.52 11.13
N ARG A 198 5.75 16.03 9.94
CA ARG A 198 6.69 15.35 9.03
C ARG A 198 7.77 16.27 8.50
N GLU A 199 7.44 17.53 8.21
CA GLU A 199 8.41 18.54 7.74
C GLU A 199 9.51 18.85 8.77
N LYS A 200 9.25 18.60 10.07
CA LYS A 200 10.22 18.81 11.15
C LYS A 200 11.25 17.68 11.28
N ILE A 201 10.93 16.48 10.75
CA ILE A 201 11.83 15.35 10.81
C ILE A 201 12.80 15.41 9.64
N LYS A 202 14.09 15.55 9.95
CA LYS A 202 15.16 15.52 8.97
C LYS A 202 15.66 14.09 8.83
N LEU A 203 15.80 13.64 7.59
CA LEU A 203 16.41 12.39 7.18
C LEU A 203 17.66 12.71 6.37
N GLY A 204 18.59 11.75 6.24
CA GLY A 204 19.82 11.93 5.50
C GLY A 204 20.88 10.96 5.96
N LYS A 205 22.13 11.25 5.62
CA LYS A 205 23.28 10.37 5.94
C LYS A 205 23.53 10.20 7.44
N ASP A 206 23.10 11.16 8.24
CA ASP A 206 23.30 11.18 9.69
C ASP A 206 22.18 10.47 10.46
N VAL A 207 21.17 9.94 9.76
CA VAL A 207 20.03 9.23 10.36
C VAL A 207 19.92 7.83 9.76
N ALA A 208 20.12 6.81 10.58
CA ALA A 208 19.78 5.45 10.23
C ALA A 208 18.28 5.24 10.43
N VAL A 209 17.63 4.65 9.44
CA VAL A 209 16.20 4.33 9.46
C VAL A 209 16.00 2.82 9.41
N GLY A 210 15.16 2.29 10.29
CA GLY A 210 14.61 0.94 10.22
C GLY A 210 13.12 1.03 9.93
N MET A 211 12.68 0.43 8.85
CA MET A 211 11.31 0.46 8.37
C MET A 211 10.79 -0.96 8.22
N GLU A 212 9.67 -1.27 8.85
CA GLU A 212 8.99 -2.53 8.65
C GLU A 212 7.56 -2.29 8.20
N PHE A 213 7.22 -2.85 7.06
CA PHE A 213 5.87 -2.90 6.53
C PHE A 213 5.40 -4.35 6.48
N ALA A 214 4.32 -4.68 7.17
CA ALA A 214 3.69 -5.99 7.15
C ALA A 214 2.20 -5.85 6.90
N ASN A 215 1.64 -6.75 6.10
CA ASN A 215 0.24 -6.68 5.68
C ASN A 215 -0.39 -8.07 5.67
N GLY A 216 -1.65 -8.17 6.08
CA GLY A 216 -2.44 -9.39 6.09
C GLY A 216 -3.65 -9.36 5.16
N LEU A 217 -3.85 -8.25 4.42
CA LEU A 217 -5.00 -8.11 3.51
C LEU A 217 -4.74 -8.77 2.16
N LEU A 218 -3.50 -8.82 1.70
CA LEU A 218 -3.08 -9.42 0.44
C LEU A 218 -2.32 -10.71 0.72
N ASP A 219 -2.80 -11.82 0.19
CA ASP A 219 -2.14 -13.13 0.26
C ASP A 219 -1.59 -13.50 -1.12
N PHE A 220 -0.28 -13.55 -1.23
CA PHE A 220 0.41 -13.89 -2.47
C PHE A 220 0.35 -15.37 -2.82
N ASN A 221 0.16 -16.27 -1.86
CA ASN A 221 0.09 -17.70 -2.15
C ASN A 221 -1.25 -18.12 -2.75
N THR A 222 -2.32 -17.45 -2.33
CA THR A 222 -3.66 -17.71 -2.85
C THR A 222 -4.08 -16.67 -3.90
N LEU A 223 -3.27 -15.62 -4.09
CA LEU A 223 -3.60 -14.45 -4.90
C LEU A 223 -5.00 -13.92 -4.57
N SER A 224 -5.22 -13.68 -3.30
CA SER A 224 -6.47 -13.19 -2.78
C SER A 224 -6.28 -11.96 -1.93
N ALA A 225 -7.33 -11.14 -1.84
CA ALA A 225 -7.41 -10.05 -0.89
C ALA A 225 -8.52 -10.29 0.11
N THR A 226 -8.26 -9.97 1.38
CA THR A 226 -9.23 -10.05 2.46
C THR A 226 -9.62 -8.64 2.88
N LEU A 227 -10.89 -8.29 2.78
CA LEU A 227 -11.38 -7.01 3.28
C LEU A 227 -11.37 -7.00 4.80
N PRO A 228 -10.97 -5.87 5.42
CA PRO A 228 -11.00 -5.75 6.87
C PRO A 228 -12.43 -5.78 7.41
N PRO A 229 -12.61 -5.99 8.73
CA PRO A 229 -13.91 -5.83 9.36
C PRO A 229 -14.56 -4.48 9.02
N PRO A 230 -15.89 -4.42 8.87
CA PRO A 230 -16.86 -5.46 9.18
C PRO A 230 -17.09 -6.50 8.08
N PHE A 231 -16.46 -6.36 6.93
CA PHE A 231 -16.79 -7.19 5.75
C PHE A 231 -16.20 -8.61 5.85
N ASN A 232 -14.95 -8.77 6.29
CA ASN A 232 -14.24 -10.07 6.39
C ASN A 232 -14.44 -10.98 5.16
N VAL A 233 -14.53 -10.38 3.97
CA VAL A 233 -14.73 -11.11 2.71
C VAL A 233 -13.40 -11.29 2.02
N GLN A 234 -13.06 -12.53 1.69
CA GLN A 234 -11.93 -12.86 0.85
C GLN A 234 -12.39 -12.98 -0.61
N PHE A 235 -11.68 -12.35 -1.53
CA PHE A 235 -11.94 -12.48 -2.95
C PHE A 235 -10.67 -12.79 -3.73
N PRO A 236 -10.77 -13.65 -4.75
CA PRO A 236 -9.64 -14.07 -5.55
C PRO A 236 -9.20 -12.94 -6.49
N LEU A 237 -8.01 -12.40 -6.26
CA LEU A 237 -7.40 -11.39 -7.13
C LEU A 237 -7.02 -11.95 -8.50
N ILE A 238 -6.69 -13.24 -8.56
CA ILE A 238 -6.29 -13.92 -9.80
C ILE A 238 -7.28 -13.73 -10.96
N LYS A 239 -8.58 -13.51 -10.65
CA LYS A 239 -9.60 -13.26 -11.67
C LYS A 239 -9.48 -11.89 -12.33
N TYR A 240 -8.85 -10.96 -11.63
CA TYR A 240 -8.75 -9.55 -12.01
C TYR A 240 -7.30 -9.12 -12.28
N TRP A 241 -6.36 -10.04 -12.11
CA TRP A 241 -4.93 -9.77 -12.24
C TRP A 241 -4.47 -9.99 -13.68
N ASP A 242 -3.72 -9.06 -14.23
CA ASP A 242 -3.15 -9.12 -15.57
C ASP A 242 -1.73 -9.73 -15.63
N GLY A 243 -1.24 -10.22 -14.49
CA GLY A 243 0.07 -10.83 -14.36
C GLY A 243 1.24 -9.86 -14.16
N GLN A 244 0.98 -8.53 -14.11
CA GLN A 244 2.05 -7.59 -13.80
C GLN A 244 2.53 -7.72 -12.35
N PRO A 245 3.82 -7.39 -12.03
CA PRO A 245 4.30 -7.44 -10.67
C PRO A 245 3.54 -6.48 -9.73
N VAL A 246 3.34 -6.90 -8.48
CA VAL A 246 2.94 -5.98 -7.41
C VAL A 246 4.21 -5.33 -6.87
N THR A 247 4.40 -4.06 -7.19
CA THR A 247 5.61 -3.33 -6.83
C THR A 247 5.34 -2.36 -5.69
N TYR A 248 6.08 -2.53 -4.60
CA TYR A 248 6.18 -1.57 -3.49
C TYR A 248 7.39 -0.67 -3.74
N VAL A 249 7.19 0.62 -3.57
CA VAL A 249 8.25 1.62 -3.73
C VAL A 249 8.34 2.52 -2.49
N CYS A 250 9.55 2.86 -2.09
CA CYS A 250 9.84 4.00 -1.25
C CYS A 250 10.50 5.05 -2.14
N GLN A 251 9.92 6.23 -2.25
CA GLN A 251 10.35 7.23 -3.21
C GLN A 251 10.13 8.65 -2.68
N ARG A 252 10.71 9.63 -3.37
CA ARG A 252 10.40 11.04 -3.13
C ARG A 252 8.96 11.33 -3.58
N LYS A 253 8.26 12.13 -2.82
CA LYS A 253 6.94 12.63 -3.18
C LYS A 253 7.01 13.44 -4.47
N ALA A 254 6.25 13.02 -5.48
CA ALA A 254 6.20 13.73 -6.75
C ALA A 254 5.57 15.12 -6.61
N PRO A 255 5.98 16.10 -7.41
CA PRO A 255 5.30 17.38 -7.52
C PRO A 255 3.83 17.19 -7.93
N LYS A 256 2.96 18.06 -7.43
CA LYS A 256 1.53 18.00 -7.72
C LYS A 256 1.27 18.00 -9.24
N GLY A 257 0.48 17.03 -9.69
CA GLY A 257 0.09 16.89 -11.11
C GLY A 257 1.08 16.10 -11.98
N GLN A 258 2.14 15.54 -11.38
CA GLN A 258 3.04 14.61 -12.06
C GLN A 258 2.78 13.18 -11.60
N SER A 259 2.98 12.22 -12.51
CA SER A 259 2.93 10.80 -12.15
C SER A 259 4.14 10.46 -11.29
N PRO A 260 3.95 9.82 -10.12
CA PRO A 260 5.06 9.42 -9.27
C PRO A 260 5.76 8.14 -9.74
N VAL A 261 5.20 7.40 -10.70
CA VAL A 261 5.65 6.05 -11.03
C VAL A 261 7.06 6.06 -11.63
N GLY A 262 7.99 5.37 -10.97
CA GLY A 262 9.37 5.20 -11.42
C GLY A 262 10.26 6.44 -11.28
N GLN A 263 9.80 7.50 -10.61
CA GLN A 263 10.57 8.74 -10.41
C GLN A 263 11.11 8.81 -8.98
N ASP A 264 12.37 9.25 -8.84
CA ASP A 264 13.04 9.49 -7.56
C ASP A 264 12.84 8.36 -6.53
N VAL A 265 12.95 7.11 -6.99
CA VAL A 265 12.78 5.92 -6.17
C VAL A 265 14.05 5.68 -5.36
N PHE A 266 13.91 5.54 -4.04
CA PHE A 266 14.99 5.19 -3.13
C PHE A 266 15.26 3.70 -3.13
N TRP A 267 14.19 2.89 -2.99
CA TRP A 267 14.24 1.44 -3.09
C TRP A 267 12.87 0.87 -3.47
N SER A 268 12.88 -0.34 -4.00
CA SER A 268 11.65 -1.03 -4.38
C SER A 268 11.73 -2.53 -4.16
N VAL A 269 10.56 -3.15 -3.99
CA VAL A 269 10.37 -4.59 -3.87
C VAL A 269 9.19 -4.99 -4.76
N ALA A 270 9.36 -6.00 -5.61
CA ALA A 270 8.30 -6.50 -6.46
C ALA A 270 8.02 -7.98 -6.21
N PHE A 271 6.74 -8.32 -6.18
CA PHE A 271 6.23 -9.68 -6.12
C PHE A 271 5.72 -10.06 -7.51
N GLU A 272 6.39 -10.99 -8.16
CA GLU A 272 6.12 -11.40 -9.53
C GLU A 272 5.66 -12.84 -9.58
N ILE A 273 4.59 -13.12 -10.35
CA ILE A 273 4.18 -14.48 -10.68
C ILE A 273 5.10 -14.99 -11.79
N VAL A 274 5.72 -16.15 -11.57
CA VAL A 274 6.64 -16.79 -12.56
C VAL A 274 6.08 -18.08 -13.15
N ASP A 275 4.83 -18.43 -12.88
CA ASP A 275 4.14 -19.54 -13.50
C ASP A 275 3.74 -19.17 -14.92
N ASP A 276 4.44 -19.73 -15.92
CA ASP A 276 4.25 -19.40 -17.33
C ASP A 276 2.86 -19.77 -17.86
N ASP A 277 2.24 -20.82 -17.34
CA ASP A 277 0.90 -21.22 -17.78
C ASP A 277 -0.14 -20.27 -17.20
N LEU A 278 0.02 -19.88 -15.95
CA LEU A 278 -0.82 -18.88 -15.32
C LEU A 278 -0.64 -17.49 -15.97
N LYS A 279 0.60 -17.07 -16.23
CA LYS A 279 0.89 -15.82 -16.97
C LYS A 279 0.16 -15.78 -18.31
N LYS A 280 0.30 -16.80 -19.13
CA LYS A 280 -0.38 -16.89 -20.43
C LYS A 280 -1.90 -16.88 -20.30
N GLU A 281 -2.45 -17.47 -19.26
CA GLU A 281 -3.88 -17.43 -18.99
C GLU A 281 -4.35 -16.02 -18.62
N LEU A 282 -3.61 -15.33 -17.77
CA LEU A 282 -3.91 -13.96 -17.33
C LEU A 282 -3.78 -12.95 -18.49
N GLU A 283 -2.75 -13.07 -19.30
CA GLU A 283 -2.55 -12.23 -20.49
C GLU A 283 -3.69 -12.43 -21.53
N LYS A 284 -4.16 -13.66 -21.71
CA LYS A 284 -5.33 -13.93 -22.58
C LYS A 284 -6.62 -13.32 -22.06
N ARG A 285 -6.78 -13.20 -20.75
CA ARG A 285 -7.96 -12.57 -20.13
C ARG A 285 -7.90 -11.05 -20.25
N GLY A 286 -6.74 -10.42 -19.96
CA GLY A 286 -6.54 -8.98 -20.10
C GLY A 286 -6.75 -8.47 -21.53
N GLY A 287 -6.44 -9.29 -22.56
CA GLY A 287 -6.72 -8.96 -23.95
C GLY A 287 -8.20 -9.11 -24.39
N LYS A 288 -9.05 -9.74 -23.57
CA LYS A 288 -10.48 -9.95 -23.89
C LYS A 288 -11.42 -8.94 -23.22
N GLY A 289 -10.96 -8.19 -22.22
CA GLY A 289 -11.79 -7.19 -21.51
C GLY A 289 -12.23 -6.01 -22.38
N ALA A 290 -11.53 -5.74 -23.49
CA ALA A 290 -11.88 -4.65 -24.41
C ALA A 290 -12.96 -5.03 -25.47
N ALA A 291 -13.31 -6.31 -25.61
CA ALA A 291 -14.21 -6.77 -26.69
C ALA A 291 -15.57 -7.29 -26.19
N GLY A 292 -15.83 -7.32 -24.87
CA GLY A 292 -17.00 -8.01 -24.28
C GLY A 292 -18.17 -7.12 -23.83
N GLU A 293 -18.03 -5.81 -23.77
CA GLU A 293 -19.08 -4.93 -23.23
C GLU A 293 -19.98 -4.24 -24.26
N GLU A 294 -19.72 -4.38 -25.56
CA GLU A 294 -20.64 -3.84 -26.58
C GLU A 294 -21.90 -4.71 -26.82
N GLY A 295 -21.92 -5.97 -26.36
CA GLY A 295 -23.06 -6.88 -26.57
C GLY A 295 -24.17 -6.83 -25.53
N ALA A 296 -23.92 -6.31 -24.31
CA ALA A 296 -24.88 -6.39 -23.21
C ALA A 296 -25.77 -5.13 -23.05
N LYS A 297 -25.52 -4.06 -23.78
CA LYS A 297 -26.31 -2.81 -23.67
C LYS A 297 -27.56 -2.72 -24.55
N ASN A 298 -27.78 -3.67 -25.44
CA ASN A 298 -28.91 -3.61 -26.37
C ASN A 298 -30.13 -4.46 -26.00
N GLU A 299 -30.10 -5.29 -24.94
CA GLU A 299 -31.26 -6.10 -24.55
C GLU A 299 -32.09 -5.53 -23.37
N GLU A 300 -31.61 -4.54 -22.62
CA GLU A 300 -32.39 -3.93 -21.54
C GLU A 300 -33.24 -2.71 -21.92
N GLN A 301 -33.13 -2.17 -23.15
CA GLN A 301 -33.92 -1.01 -23.57
C GLN A 301 -35.24 -1.35 -24.34
N GLU A 302 -35.50 -2.61 -24.66
CA GLU A 302 -36.75 -3.00 -25.31
C GLU A 302 -37.84 -3.49 -24.36
N GLY A 303 -37.57 -3.69 -23.07
CA GLY A 303 -38.54 -4.16 -22.05
C GLY A 303 -39.43 -3.09 -21.42
N GLU A 304 -39.05 -1.81 -21.44
CA GLU A 304 -39.77 -0.75 -20.68
C GLU A 304 -40.72 0.15 -21.50
N ARG A 305 -41.00 -0.17 -22.75
CA ARG A 305 -41.85 0.65 -23.64
C ARG A 305 -43.29 0.14 -23.84
N LYS A 306 -43.78 -0.85 -23.09
CA LYS A 306 -45.13 -1.42 -23.30
C LYS A 306 -46.12 -1.32 -22.14
N GLU A 307 -45.89 -0.57 -21.10
CA GLU A 307 -46.85 -0.46 -19.98
C GLU A 307 -47.12 0.96 -19.48
N THR A 308 -47.38 1.93 -20.34
CA THR A 308 -48.07 3.16 -19.91
C THR A 308 -48.97 3.72 -21.00
N ALA A 309 -50.05 3.02 -21.25
CA ALA A 309 -51.19 3.58 -21.96
C ALA A 309 -52.49 2.94 -21.46
N LYS A 310 -53.04 3.42 -20.33
CA LYS A 310 -54.47 3.47 -20.01
C LYS A 310 -54.70 4.00 -18.60
N GLY A 311 -55.44 5.11 -18.52
CA GLY A 311 -56.02 5.57 -17.26
C GLY A 311 -56.17 7.09 -17.20
N LYS A 312 -57.13 7.63 -18.00
CA LYS A 312 -57.76 8.95 -17.78
C LYS A 312 -58.81 8.84 -16.68
N GLY A 313 -58.91 9.85 -15.82
CA GLY A 313 -60.05 10.05 -14.92
C GLY A 313 -59.74 11.11 -13.85
N ASN A 314 -59.98 12.33 -14.13
CA ASN A 314 -60.98 13.30 -13.65
C ASN A 314 -61.08 13.48 -12.11
N GLY A 315 -60.98 14.75 -11.66
CA GLY A 315 -61.71 15.20 -10.47
C GLY A 315 -60.98 16.19 -9.56
N ASN A 316 -61.21 17.46 -9.86
CA ASN A 316 -61.60 18.58 -8.98
C ASN A 316 -60.89 18.93 -7.67
N ASP A 317 -60.42 20.15 -7.69
CA ASP A 317 -60.64 21.29 -6.74
C ASP A 317 -60.61 21.05 -5.22
N LYS A 318 -59.77 21.75 -4.53
CA LYS A 318 -60.14 22.97 -3.75
C LYS A 318 -58.92 23.56 -3.00
N ASP A 319 -58.90 24.86 -3.09
CA ASP A 319 -58.20 25.83 -2.26
C ASP A 319 -58.18 25.51 -0.76
N GLU A 320 -57.12 25.88 -0.09
CA GLU A 320 -57.18 26.78 1.08
C GLU A 320 -55.81 27.26 1.51
N LYS A 321 -55.84 28.52 1.81
CA LYS A 321 -54.83 29.50 2.21
C LYS A 321 -54.44 29.38 3.69
N VAL A 322 -53.35 30.15 3.96
CA VAL A 322 -53.09 30.91 5.23
C VAL A 322 -52.40 30.08 6.33
N SER A 323 -51.44 30.54 7.04
CA SER A 323 -50.68 31.76 7.32
C SER A 323 -49.58 31.42 8.38
N ASP A 324 -48.51 32.14 8.28
CA ASP A 324 -47.74 32.84 9.34
C ASP A 324 -47.84 32.35 10.78
N ASP A 325 -46.70 32.23 11.39
CA ASP A 325 -46.05 33.03 12.44
C ASP A 325 -45.16 32.17 13.36
N VAL A 326 -43.92 32.58 13.46
CA VAL A 326 -43.16 33.11 14.61
C VAL A 326 -43.16 32.22 15.87
N ASP A 327 -42.02 31.64 16.20
CA ASP A 327 -41.07 32.04 17.27
C ASP A 327 -39.78 31.21 17.21
#